data_a80c45ee669837493ee4f0cd3d0dcd08
#
_entry.id   a80c45ee669837493ee4f0cd3d0dcd08
#
_cell.length_a   1.000
_cell.length_b   1.000
_cell.length_c   1.000
_cell.angle_alpha   90.00
_cell.angle_beta   90.00
_cell.angle_gamma   90.00
#
_symmetry.space_group_name_H-M   'P 1'
#
loop_
_entity.id
_entity.type
_entity.pdbx_description
1 polymer ?
#
loop_
_entity_poly.entity_id
_entity_poly.type
_entity_poly.pdbx_seq_one_letter_code
_entity_poly.pdbx_strand_id
1 'polypeptide(L)'
;MNVESLPVGYRFLPRDTELIVHYLINKILNRPISTNAIKEIVFYDFDAYQLPIGRFSAYCKANEAYFFTHVKQERTTKSGHWESSGPDEPIMYDNKIVGFKRLFVFYSGEERSNWIMHEYRVNPDLISANAPNKALKSKIDSYVICKIQLKEDTENFSEANEENASNSDSYDDETSQWASDTEMHDED
;
A
#
# COMPACT_ATOMS: atom_id res chain seq x y z
N MET A 1 -11.23 -9.61 25.10
CA MET A 1 -10.94 -8.18 24.87
C MET A 1 -11.48 -7.84 23.51
N ASN A 2 -12.54 -7.02 23.46
CA ASN A 2 -13.08 -6.55 22.17
C ASN A 2 -12.11 -5.50 21.62
N VAL A 3 -11.36 -5.87 20.57
CA VAL A 3 -10.52 -4.93 19.83
C VAL A 3 -11.40 -4.28 18.76
N GLU A 4 -12.36 -3.47 19.20
CA GLU A 4 -13.35 -2.89 18.27
C GLU A 4 -12.95 -1.54 17.68
N SER A 5 -11.91 -0.89 18.18
CA SER A 5 -11.45 0.38 17.61
C SER A 5 -9.96 0.62 17.89
N LEU A 6 -9.26 1.10 16.91
CA LEU A 6 -7.94 1.69 17.13
C LEU A 6 -8.11 2.94 18.04
N PRO A 7 -7.16 3.23 18.93
CA PRO A 7 -7.19 4.46 19.73
C PRO A 7 -7.27 5.70 18.83
N VAL A 8 -7.86 6.77 19.37
CA VAL A 8 -7.94 8.06 18.64
C VAL A 8 -6.56 8.51 18.22
N GLY A 9 -6.42 8.88 16.93
CA GLY A 9 -5.14 9.29 16.35
C GLY A 9 -4.31 8.16 15.72
N TYR A 10 -4.65 6.89 15.95
CA TYR A 10 -4.00 5.76 15.28
C TYR A 10 -4.65 5.47 13.94
N ARG A 11 -3.82 5.12 12.95
CA ARG A 11 -4.25 4.69 11.61
C ARG A 11 -3.67 3.33 11.28
N PHE A 12 -4.44 2.56 10.52
CA PHE A 12 -4.00 1.29 9.97
C PHE A 12 -3.17 1.55 8.72
N LEU A 13 -1.84 1.46 8.86
CA LEU A 13 -0.87 1.70 7.78
C LEU A 13 0.14 0.53 7.73
N PRO A 14 -0.29 -0.67 7.39
CA PRO A 14 0.58 -1.83 7.38
C PRO A 14 1.58 -1.76 6.23
N ARG A 15 2.80 -2.24 6.48
CA ARG A 15 3.77 -2.54 5.45
C ARG A 15 3.34 -3.77 4.65
N ASP A 16 3.84 -3.91 3.43
CA ASP A 16 3.54 -5.06 2.57
C ASP A 16 3.88 -6.39 3.26
N THR A 17 5.00 -6.44 3.98
CA THR A 17 5.42 -7.61 4.78
C THR A 17 4.45 -7.94 5.91
N GLU A 18 3.89 -6.92 6.57
CA GLU A 18 2.91 -7.11 7.64
C GLU A 18 1.59 -7.64 7.10
N LEU A 19 1.16 -7.15 5.92
CA LEU A 19 -0.03 -7.67 5.23
C LEU A 19 0.08 -9.17 4.97
N ILE A 20 1.26 -9.65 4.55
CA ILE A 20 1.49 -11.07 4.32
C ILE A 20 1.63 -11.84 5.64
N VAL A 21 2.63 -11.46 6.48
CA VAL A 21 3.07 -12.29 7.61
C VAL A 21 2.09 -12.25 8.77
N HIS A 22 1.53 -11.07 9.10
CA HIS A 22 0.66 -10.91 10.26
C HIS A 22 -0.83 -11.06 9.95
N TYR A 23 -1.25 -10.74 8.71
CA TYR A 23 -2.68 -10.75 8.38
C TYR A 23 -3.07 -11.90 7.47
N LEU A 24 -2.49 -12.02 6.29
CA LEU A 24 -2.92 -13.00 5.30
C LEU A 24 -2.59 -14.45 5.74
N ILE A 25 -1.39 -14.72 6.21
CA ILE A 25 -1.00 -16.03 6.72
C ILE A 25 -1.89 -16.44 7.91
N ASN A 26 -2.13 -15.53 8.86
CA ASN A 26 -3.00 -15.82 9.99
C ASN A 26 -4.44 -16.10 9.56
N LYS A 27 -4.96 -15.37 8.57
CA LYS A 27 -6.29 -15.62 8.00
C LYS A 27 -6.38 -16.99 7.35
N ILE A 28 -5.40 -17.38 6.52
CA ILE A 28 -5.34 -18.68 5.87
C ILE A 28 -5.28 -19.83 6.90
N LEU A 29 -4.51 -19.63 7.97
CA LEU A 29 -4.32 -20.62 9.04
C LEU A 29 -5.43 -20.59 10.11
N ASN A 30 -6.48 -19.77 9.95
CA ASN A 30 -7.56 -19.55 10.92
C ASN A 30 -7.04 -19.14 12.31
N ARG A 31 -5.97 -18.35 12.37
CA ARG A 31 -5.43 -17.78 13.60
C ARG A 31 -6.10 -16.45 13.94
N PRO A 32 -6.13 -16.03 15.21
CA PRO A 32 -6.65 -14.72 15.59
C PRO A 32 -5.92 -13.59 14.86
N ILE A 33 -6.68 -12.59 14.41
CA ILE A 33 -6.17 -11.36 13.81
C ILE A 33 -6.55 -10.21 14.72
N SER A 34 -5.57 -9.38 15.08
CA SER A 34 -5.71 -8.32 16.07
C SER A 34 -6.33 -7.02 15.56
N THR A 35 -6.94 -7.02 14.37
CA THR A 35 -7.54 -5.82 13.79
C THR A 35 -8.85 -6.13 13.05
N ASN A 36 -9.76 -5.15 13.07
CA ASN A 36 -10.97 -5.14 12.25
C ASN A 36 -10.81 -4.22 11.01
N ALA A 37 -9.61 -3.70 10.74
CA ALA A 37 -9.37 -2.80 9.62
C ALA A 37 -9.39 -3.52 8.25
N ILE A 38 -9.14 -4.84 8.23
CA ILE A 38 -9.25 -5.65 7.01
C ILE A 38 -10.54 -6.46 7.08
N LYS A 39 -11.50 -6.16 6.22
CA LYS A 39 -12.80 -6.85 6.17
C LYS A 39 -12.81 -7.93 5.12
N GLU A 40 -13.60 -8.98 5.36
CA GLU A 40 -13.86 -10.03 4.36
C GLU A 40 -15.09 -9.67 3.53
N ILE A 41 -14.95 -9.66 2.21
CA ILE A 41 -16.04 -9.39 1.27
C ILE A 41 -15.92 -10.29 0.04
N VAL A 42 -17.01 -10.46 -0.70
CA VAL A 42 -16.98 -11.02 -2.05
C VAL A 42 -16.62 -9.88 -3.01
N PHE A 43 -15.31 -9.60 -3.08
CA PHE A 43 -14.76 -8.38 -3.68
C PHE A 43 -15.25 -8.13 -5.12
N TYR A 44 -15.28 -9.17 -5.95
CA TYR A 44 -15.61 -9.06 -7.36
C TYR A 44 -17.11 -9.00 -7.65
N ASP A 45 -17.97 -9.00 -6.62
CA ASP A 45 -19.40 -8.72 -6.78
C ASP A 45 -19.69 -7.20 -6.83
N PHE A 46 -18.65 -6.39 -6.56
CA PHE A 46 -18.72 -4.93 -6.56
C PHE A 46 -17.88 -4.34 -7.69
N ASP A 47 -18.39 -3.34 -8.38
CA ASP A 47 -17.55 -2.45 -9.16
C ASP A 47 -16.71 -1.58 -8.23
N ALA A 48 -15.58 -1.04 -8.70
CA ALA A 48 -14.64 -0.33 -7.85
C ALA A 48 -15.30 0.82 -7.04
N TYR A 49 -16.17 1.58 -7.67
CA TYR A 49 -16.89 2.70 -7.05
C TYR A 49 -18.01 2.28 -6.07
N GLN A 50 -18.40 1.01 -6.07
CA GLN A 50 -19.41 0.44 -5.17
C GLN A 50 -18.79 -0.18 -3.92
N LEU A 51 -17.45 -0.34 -3.89
CA LEU A 51 -16.76 -0.88 -2.74
C LEU A 51 -17.02 -0.02 -1.50
N PRO A 52 -17.30 -0.62 -0.33
CA PRO A 52 -17.71 0.10 0.87
C PRO A 52 -16.53 0.79 1.57
N ILE A 53 -15.73 1.56 0.83
CA ILE A 53 -14.50 2.21 1.33
C ILE A 53 -14.82 3.16 2.48
N GLY A 54 -15.82 4.01 2.34
CA GLY A 54 -16.19 5.00 3.37
C GLY A 54 -16.57 4.41 4.73
N ARG A 55 -17.02 3.15 4.78
CA ARG A 55 -17.31 2.46 6.04
C ARG A 55 -16.06 1.92 6.74
N PHE A 56 -14.98 1.71 5.99
CA PHE A 56 -13.78 1.04 6.48
C PHE A 56 -12.55 1.94 6.46
N SER A 57 -12.62 3.09 5.80
CA SER A 57 -11.55 4.07 5.75
C SER A 57 -11.33 4.84 7.06
N ALA A 58 -12.21 4.70 8.04
CA ALA A 58 -12.06 5.37 9.35
C ALA A 58 -10.70 5.06 10.01
N TYR A 59 -10.11 3.92 9.69
CA TYR A 59 -8.82 3.48 10.23
C TYR A 59 -7.66 3.58 9.23
N CYS A 60 -7.94 3.84 7.96
CA CYS A 60 -6.96 3.88 6.87
C CYS A 60 -6.65 5.31 6.45
N LYS A 61 -5.77 5.49 5.46
CA LYS A 61 -5.68 6.78 4.74
C LYS A 61 -7.01 7.07 4.05
N ALA A 62 -7.27 8.36 3.83
CA ALA A 62 -8.38 8.77 2.98
C ALA A 62 -8.30 8.02 1.63
N ASN A 63 -9.45 7.58 1.13
CA ASN A 63 -9.57 6.86 -0.15
C ASN A 63 -8.84 5.50 -0.23
N GLU A 64 -8.43 4.92 0.92
CA GLU A 64 -7.85 3.57 0.99
C GLU A 64 -8.73 2.62 1.82
N ALA A 65 -8.77 1.34 1.43
CA ALA A 65 -9.36 0.27 2.21
C ALA A 65 -8.67 -1.07 1.93
N TYR A 66 -8.80 -2.01 2.87
CA TYR A 66 -8.20 -3.34 2.78
C TYR A 66 -9.28 -4.40 2.94
N PHE A 67 -9.25 -5.41 2.07
CA PHE A 67 -10.22 -6.48 2.07
C PHE A 67 -9.57 -7.85 1.94
N PHE A 68 -10.03 -8.81 2.73
CA PHE A 68 -9.81 -10.22 2.45
C PHE A 68 -10.82 -10.69 1.42
N THR A 69 -10.38 -11.47 0.43
CA THR A 69 -11.25 -12.10 -0.54
C THR A 69 -10.60 -13.32 -1.17
N HIS A 70 -11.38 -14.05 -1.95
CA HIS A 70 -10.87 -15.09 -2.85
C HIS A 70 -10.64 -14.48 -4.24
N VAL A 71 -9.49 -14.80 -4.85
CA VAL A 71 -9.18 -14.36 -6.20
C VAL A 71 -10.13 -15.02 -7.22
N LYS A 72 -10.65 -14.23 -8.14
CA LYS A 72 -11.31 -14.73 -9.36
C LYS A 72 -10.30 -14.73 -10.50
N GLN A 73 -10.36 -15.75 -11.36
CA GLN A 73 -9.45 -15.87 -12.49
C GLN A 73 -9.59 -14.70 -13.47
N GLU A 74 -10.81 -14.33 -13.80
CA GLU A 74 -11.10 -13.28 -14.77
C GLU A 74 -11.13 -11.87 -14.17
N ARG A 75 -11.21 -11.74 -12.84
CA ARG A 75 -11.32 -10.46 -12.10
C ARG A 75 -12.34 -9.48 -12.67
N THR A 76 -13.43 -10.03 -13.22
CA THR A 76 -14.57 -9.26 -13.74
C THR A 76 -15.56 -8.94 -12.63
N THR A 77 -16.22 -7.80 -12.76
CA THR A 77 -17.32 -7.32 -11.93
C THR A 77 -18.59 -7.20 -12.78
N LYS A 78 -19.61 -6.53 -12.26
CA LYS A 78 -20.88 -6.36 -12.99
C LYS A 78 -20.73 -5.51 -14.26
N SER A 79 -20.00 -4.40 -14.17
CA SER A 79 -19.87 -3.42 -15.27
C SER A 79 -18.43 -3.13 -15.69
N GLY A 80 -17.45 -3.89 -15.14
CA GLY A 80 -16.06 -3.65 -15.44
C GLY A 80 -15.14 -4.82 -15.11
N HIS A 81 -13.86 -4.55 -15.10
CA HIS A 81 -12.85 -5.55 -14.78
C HIS A 81 -11.58 -4.89 -14.21
N TRP A 82 -10.79 -5.70 -13.52
CA TRP A 82 -9.48 -5.30 -13.02
C TRP A 82 -8.40 -5.86 -13.94
N GLU A 83 -7.66 -4.97 -14.60
CA GLU A 83 -6.57 -5.32 -15.49
C GLU A 83 -5.22 -5.18 -14.78
N SER A 84 -4.35 -6.17 -14.96
CA SER A 84 -3.01 -6.16 -14.37
C SER A 84 -2.13 -5.10 -15.03
N SER A 85 -1.51 -4.26 -14.20
CA SER A 85 -0.56 -3.23 -14.63
C SER A 85 0.86 -3.56 -14.13
N GLY A 86 1.49 -4.55 -14.75
CA GLY A 86 2.84 -4.96 -14.41
C GLY A 86 2.98 -6.39 -13.88
N PRO A 87 4.22 -6.82 -13.62
CA PRO A 87 4.54 -8.14 -13.09
C PRO A 87 4.24 -8.26 -11.60
N ASP A 88 4.36 -9.48 -11.08
CA ASP A 88 4.40 -9.71 -9.65
C ASP A 88 5.68 -9.12 -9.03
N GLU A 89 5.52 -8.32 -7.99
CA GLU A 89 6.61 -7.80 -7.18
C GLU A 89 6.82 -8.70 -5.96
N PRO A 90 8.02 -9.28 -5.75
CA PRO A 90 8.26 -10.11 -4.58
C PRO A 90 8.35 -9.28 -3.31
N ILE A 91 7.72 -9.78 -2.24
CA ILE A 91 7.78 -9.19 -0.90
C ILE A 91 8.77 -10.00 -0.07
N MET A 92 9.84 -9.34 0.38
CA MET A 92 10.92 -9.96 1.14
C MET A 92 10.75 -9.73 2.63
N TYR A 93 10.96 -10.78 3.42
CA TYR A 93 11.07 -10.73 4.87
C TYR A 93 12.13 -11.72 5.34
N ASP A 94 13.09 -11.27 6.14
CA ASP A 94 14.19 -12.11 6.65
C ASP A 94 14.90 -12.90 5.51
N ASN A 95 15.27 -12.20 4.44
CA ASN A 95 15.92 -12.73 3.24
C ASN A 95 15.15 -13.84 2.50
N LYS A 96 13.85 -13.95 2.73
CA LYS A 96 12.97 -14.92 2.06
C LYS A 96 11.83 -14.19 1.36
N ILE A 97 11.40 -14.72 0.21
CA ILE A 97 10.18 -14.26 -0.45
C ILE A 97 8.99 -14.78 0.34
N VAL A 98 8.28 -13.90 1.05
CA VAL A 98 7.11 -14.26 1.86
C VAL A 98 5.79 -14.16 1.08
N GLY A 99 5.78 -13.40 0.00
CA GLY A 99 4.61 -13.22 -0.83
C GLY A 99 4.90 -12.39 -2.06
N PHE A 100 3.84 -12.04 -2.77
CA PHE A 100 3.89 -11.25 -3.98
C PHE A 100 2.81 -10.17 -3.93
N LYS A 101 3.11 -9.03 -4.55
CA LYS A 101 2.19 -7.92 -4.77
C LYS A 101 2.03 -7.70 -6.26
N ARG A 102 0.79 -7.48 -6.74
CA ARG A 102 0.51 -7.10 -8.12
C ARG A 102 -0.43 -5.90 -8.17
N LEU A 103 -0.13 -4.98 -9.06
CA LEU A 103 -0.96 -3.81 -9.31
C LEU A 103 -2.01 -4.12 -10.37
N PHE A 104 -3.24 -3.66 -10.11
CA PHE A 104 -4.37 -3.69 -11.04
C PHE A 104 -4.99 -2.31 -11.15
N VAL A 105 -5.53 -2.01 -12.31
CA VAL A 105 -6.34 -0.82 -12.57
C VAL A 105 -7.76 -1.27 -12.95
N PHE A 106 -8.77 -0.57 -12.47
CA PHE A 106 -10.15 -0.85 -12.82
C PHE A 106 -10.53 -0.18 -14.14
N TYR A 107 -11.18 -0.93 -15.00
CA TYR A 107 -11.77 -0.45 -16.24
C TYR A 107 -13.30 -0.62 -16.18
N SER A 108 -14.02 0.45 -16.53
CA SER A 108 -15.46 0.42 -16.74
C SER A 108 -15.72 0.30 -18.25
N GLY A 109 -16.05 -0.92 -18.71
CA GLY A 109 -15.96 -1.22 -20.13
C GLY A 109 -14.52 -1.10 -20.62
N GLU A 110 -14.27 -0.21 -21.59
CA GLU A 110 -12.94 0.09 -22.13
C GLU A 110 -12.28 1.32 -21.46
N GLU A 111 -13.00 2.00 -20.58
CA GLU A 111 -12.58 3.25 -19.98
C GLU A 111 -11.75 3.00 -18.71
N ARG A 112 -10.50 3.47 -18.72
CA ARG A 112 -9.60 3.38 -17.59
C ARG A 112 -10.05 4.32 -16.48
N SER A 113 -10.13 3.83 -15.25
CA SER A 113 -10.47 4.63 -14.09
C SER A 113 -9.25 4.96 -13.22
N ASN A 114 -9.46 5.82 -12.22
CA ASN A 114 -8.45 6.14 -11.20
C ASN A 114 -8.43 5.16 -10.03
N TRP A 115 -9.23 4.11 -10.08
CA TRP A 115 -9.23 3.06 -9.09
C TRP A 115 -8.07 2.12 -9.30
N ILE A 116 -7.23 1.95 -8.27
CA ILE A 116 -6.14 0.98 -8.26
C ILE A 116 -6.33 -0.03 -7.14
N MET A 117 -5.86 -1.24 -7.40
CA MET A 117 -5.83 -2.33 -6.44
C MET A 117 -4.44 -2.92 -6.38
N HIS A 118 -3.90 -3.09 -5.18
CA HIS A 118 -2.77 -3.97 -4.95
C HIS A 118 -3.28 -5.29 -4.37
N GLU A 119 -3.10 -6.36 -5.12
CA GLU A 119 -3.42 -7.72 -4.67
C GLU A 119 -2.18 -8.35 -4.04
N TYR A 120 -2.32 -8.80 -2.79
CA TYR A 120 -1.27 -9.45 -2.01
C TYR A 120 -1.55 -10.93 -1.89
N ARG A 121 -0.57 -11.77 -2.27
CA ARG A 121 -0.64 -13.22 -2.22
C ARG A 121 0.52 -13.77 -1.41
N VAL A 122 0.27 -14.83 -0.63
CA VAL A 122 1.33 -15.55 0.09
C VAL A 122 2.17 -16.34 -0.90
N ASN A 123 3.48 -16.44 -0.66
CA ASN A 123 4.31 -17.42 -1.36
C ASN A 123 3.91 -18.83 -0.90
N PRO A 124 3.40 -19.70 -1.80
CA PRO A 124 2.98 -21.06 -1.44
C PRO A 124 4.07 -21.87 -0.75
N ASP A 125 5.33 -21.66 -1.11
CA ASP A 125 6.47 -22.41 -0.60
C ASP A 125 6.70 -22.21 0.92
N LEU A 126 6.26 -21.08 1.47
CA LEU A 126 6.36 -20.81 2.91
C LEU A 126 5.47 -21.70 3.77
N ILE A 127 4.33 -22.10 3.24
CA ILE A 127 3.30 -22.82 3.99
C ILE A 127 3.21 -24.26 3.52
N SER A 128 3.43 -24.55 2.24
CA SER A 128 3.23 -25.85 1.63
C SER A 128 4.19 -26.92 2.14
N ALA A 129 5.40 -26.57 2.58
CA ALA A 129 6.34 -27.49 3.20
C ALA A 129 5.77 -28.18 4.47
N ASN A 130 4.77 -27.56 5.11
CA ASN A 130 4.11 -28.03 6.32
C ASN A 130 2.58 -28.21 6.14
N ALA A 131 2.06 -28.13 4.90
CA ALA A 131 0.63 -28.19 4.63
C ALA A 131 0.17 -29.63 4.37
N PRO A 132 -0.40 -30.32 5.37
CA PRO A 132 -0.72 -31.74 5.25
C PRO A 132 -1.99 -32.01 4.43
N ASN A 133 -2.76 -30.98 4.01
CA ASN A 133 -4.03 -31.24 3.36
C ASN A 133 -4.33 -30.33 2.16
N LYS A 134 -5.11 -30.88 1.22
CA LYS A 134 -5.58 -30.21 0.00
C LYS A 134 -6.38 -28.92 0.26
N ALA A 135 -7.12 -28.87 1.37
CA ALA A 135 -7.94 -27.70 1.72
C ALA A 135 -7.08 -26.49 2.08
N LEU A 136 -5.98 -26.67 2.80
CA LEU A 136 -5.05 -25.60 3.12
C LEU A 136 -4.35 -25.08 1.86
N LYS A 137 -3.92 -25.98 0.97
CA LYS A 137 -3.34 -25.61 -0.31
C LYS A 137 -4.31 -24.76 -1.14
N SER A 138 -5.57 -25.16 -1.26
CA SER A 138 -6.60 -24.39 -1.95
C SER A 138 -6.78 -23.00 -1.35
N LYS A 139 -6.73 -22.86 -0.02
CA LYS A 139 -6.78 -21.55 0.63
C LYS A 139 -5.57 -20.67 0.30
N ILE A 140 -4.36 -21.23 0.31
CA ILE A 140 -3.13 -20.52 -0.05
C ILE A 140 -3.21 -19.99 -1.47
N ASP A 141 -3.70 -20.79 -2.40
CA ASP A 141 -3.77 -20.47 -3.82
C ASP A 141 -4.85 -19.44 -4.15
N SER A 142 -5.89 -19.33 -3.31
CA SER A 142 -7.06 -18.49 -3.61
C SER A 142 -7.26 -17.28 -2.70
N TYR A 143 -6.71 -17.29 -1.48
CA TYR A 143 -6.96 -16.23 -0.51
C TYR A 143 -5.99 -15.07 -0.67
N VAL A 144 -6.51 -13.85 -0.76
CA VAL A 144 -5.71 -12.64 -1.01
C VAL A 144 -6.16 -11.48 -0.12
N ILE A 145 -5.28 -10.49 0.03
CA ILE A 145 -5.64 -9.15 0.49
C ILE A 145 -5.66 -8.23 -0.72
N CYS A 146 -6.77 -7.49 -0.90
CA CYS A 146 -6.87 -6.39 -1.85
C CYS A 146 -6.77 -5.07 -1.09
N LYS A 147 -5.74 -4.28 -1.36
CA LYS A 147 -5.64 -2.89 -0.97
C LYS A 147 -6.17 -2.04 -2.10
N ILE A 148 -7.25 -1.30 -1.85
CA ILE A 148 -7.90 -0.43 -2.83
C ILE A 148 -7.56 1.01 -2.53
N GLN A 149 -7.35 1.78 -3.59
CA GLN A 149 -7.11 3.21 -3.50
C GLN A 149 -7.75 3.93 -4.70
N LEU A 150 -8.44 5.03 -4.43
CA LEU A 150 -8.81 6.01 -5.45
C LEU A 150 -7.66 7.03 -5.54
N LYS A 151 -6.99 7.09 -6.70
CA LYS A 151 -6.03 8.16 -7.00
C LYS A 151 -6.78 9.46 -7.27
N GLU A 152 -6.35 10.54 -6.64
CA GLU A 152 -6.80 11.86 -7.00
C GLU A 152 -6.20 12.23 -8.37
N ASP A 153 -6.97 12.91 -9.22
CA ASP A 153 -6.48 13.45 -10.48
C ASP A 153 -5.49 14.58 -10.16
N THR A 154 -4.21 14.25 -10.12
CA THR A 154 -3.16 15.27 -10.21
C THR A 154 -2.94 15.60 -11.68
N GLU A 155 -3.98 16.11 -12.34
CA GLU A 155 -3.77 16.77 -13.62
C GLU A 155 -3.19 18.17 -13.40
N ASN A 156 -2.05 18.40 -14.06
CA ASN A 156 -1.43 19.69 -14.32
C ASN A 156 -0.63 20.36 -13.20
N PHE A 157 0.57 19.81 -12.91
CA PHE A 157 1.71 20.68 -12.57
C PHE A 157 3.03 19.97 -12.88
N SER A 158 3.38 19.76 -14.17
CA SER A 158 4.78 19.59 -14.60
C SER A 158 4.91 19.30 -16.10
N GLU A 159 4.49 20.22 -16.95
CA GLU A 159 5.07 20.38 -18.29
C GLU A 159 5.05 21.89 -18.65
N ALA A 160 5.73 22.71 -17.86
CA ALA A 160 6.15 24.05 -18.27
C ALA A 160 7.16 24.55 -17.23
N ASN A 161 8.44 24.22 -17.40
CA ASN A 161 9.61 25.01 -17.06
C ASN A 161 10.88 24.16 -16.97
N GLU A 162 11.24 23.51 -18.06
CA GLU A 162 12.63 23.15 -18.37
C GLU A 162 12.99 23.66 -19.76
N GLU A 163 12.86 24.98 -19.97
CA GLU A 163 13.64 25.68 -21.00
C GLU A 163 13.77 27.13 -20.54
N ASN A 164 14.96 27.48 -20.11
CA ASN A 164 15.59 28.78 -19.96
C ASN A 164 16.13 29.05 -18.55
N ALA A 165 17.30 28.55 -18.30
CA ALA A 165 18.30 29.24 -17.48
C ALA A 165 19.70 28.68 -17.81
N SER A 166 20.14 28.92 -19.05
CA SER A 166 21.56 29.03 -19.37
C SER A 166 21.79 30.52 -19.65
N ASN A 167 22.40 31.23 -18.73
CA ASN A 167 23.47 32.18 -18.96
C ASN A 167 23.84 32.94 -17.70
N SER A 168 25.09 32.72 -17.35
CA SER A 168 26.15 33.75 -17.19
C SER A 168 26.08 34.71 -16.04
N ASP A 169 27.16 34.65 -15.38
CA ASP A 169 28.15 35.61 -14.96
C ASP A 169 28.22 35.84 -13.48
N SER A 170 29.27 35.37 -12.87
CA SER A 170 30.59 35.99 -12.64
C SER A 170 30.62 37.04 -11.53
N TYR A 171 31.51 36.75 -10.54
CA TYR A 171 32.28 37.69 -9.68
C TYR A 171 31.44 38.53 -8.70
N ASP A 172 31.73 38.51 -7.42
CA ASP A 172 32.89 39.14 -6.80
C ASP A 172 33.11 38.65 -5.36
N ASP A 173 34.35 38.45 -5.12
CA ASP A 173 35.08 38.39 -3.87
C ASP A 173 34.94 39.68 -3.07
N GLU A 174 34.52 39.65 -1.82
CA GLU A 174 34.97 40.63 -0.83
C GLU A 174 34.98 40.03 0.58
N THR A 175 36.21 39.84 1.03
CA THR A 175 36.69 39.74 2.37
C THR A 175 36.26 40.90 3.28
N SER A 176 35.82 40.59 4.50
CA SER A 176 36.11 41.41 5.71
C SER A 176 35.78 40.53 6.94
N GLN A 177 36.70 39.93 7.58
CA GLN A 177 37.53 40.46 8.68
C GLN A 177 36.71 41.21 9.75
N TRP A 178 36.35 40.51 10.84
CA TRP A 178 36.27 41.12 12.16
C TRP A 178 37.05 40.29 13.15
N ALA A 179 38.10 40.94 13.58
CA ALA A 179 39.05 40.46 14.62
C ALA A 179 38.44 40.64 16.01
N SER A 180 38.83 39.72 16.81
CA SER A 180 39.12 39.77 18.24
C SER A 180 38.86 41.09 18.97
N ASP A 181 38.20 41.01 20.11
CA ASP A 181 38.75 41.62 21.31
C ASP A 181 38.41 40.80 22.56
N THR A 182 39.47 40.36 23.12
CA THR A 182 39.67 39.84 24.46
C THR A 182 39.52 40.96 25.46
N GLU A 183 38.83 40.81 26.56
CA GLU A 183 39.29 41.36 27.84
C GLU A 183 38.73 40.53 29.02
N MET A 184 39.68 40.03 29.75
CA MET A 184 39.56 39.53 31.12
C MET A 184 39.28 40.67 32.08
N HIS A 185 38.47 40.41 33.10
CA HIS A 185 38.73 41.02 34.42
C HIS A 185 38.37 40.04 35.52
N ASP A 186 39.37 39.76 36.31
CA ASP A 186 39.43 39.17 37.60
C ASP A 186 38.80 40.05 38.70
N GLU A 187 38.61 39.40 39.88
CA GLU A 187 38.49 39.96 41.27
C GLU A 187 37.04 40.43 41.61
N ASP A 188 36.45 39.91 42.65
CA ASP A 188 36.75 39.49 44.06
C ASP A 188 35.75 38.39 44.55
#